data_e9b607aabe9c307cfb73fcb763e0b238
#
_entry.id   e9b607aabe9c307cfb73fcb763e0b238
#
_cell.length_a   1.000
_cell.length_b   1.000
_cell.length_c   1.000
_cell.angle_alpha   90.00
_cell.angle_beta   90.00
_cell.angle_gamma   90.00
#
_symmetry.space_group_name_H-M   'P 1'
#
loop_
_entity.id
_entity.type
_entity.pdbx_description
1 polymer ?
#
loop_
_entity_poly.entity_id
_entity_poly.type
_entity_poly.pdbx_seq_one_letter_code
_entity_poly.pdbx_strand_id
1 'polypeptide(L)'
;LVYYDCEEITGSFNGLGALQREYPELLQGDLAILGEPSGGWIEAGCQGTMRMRIESHGLRAHSARAWMGDNAIHALSPVLAKLARHEARDVNIDGCLYREGLNAVRMSGGVAGNVIPDEAWVEINFRFAPDRSEAEALSYVCTTLGLSLEGVTETSEGTRQDTIVNGLTWEILDMSASAMPGLSAPAAIP
;
A
#
# COMPACT_ATOMS: atom_id res chain seq x y z
N LEU A 1 -12.92 23.78 -15.17
CA LEU A 1 -12.35 23.65 -13.84
C LEU A 1 -13.25 22.73 -13.02
N VAL A 2 -12.66 21.77 -12.33
CA VAL A 2 -13.35 20.83 -11.44
C VAL A 2 -12.87 21.12 -10.02
N TYR A 3 -13.80 21.28 -9.09
CA TYR A 3 -13.56 21.42 -7.67
C TYR A 3 -14.27 20.27 -6.97
N TYR A 4 -13.58 19.57 -6.10
CA TYR A 4 -14.15 18.45 -5.33
C TYR A 4 -13.60 18.44 -3.90
N ASP A 5 -14.27 17.77 -3.02
CA ASP A 5 -13.94 17.64 -1.60
C ASP A 5 -13.32 16.29 -1.27
N CYS A 6 -12.90 16.15 -0.01
CA CYS A 6 -12.43 14.87 0.54
C CYS A 6 -11.25 14.23 -0.19
N GLU A 7 -10.34 15.03 -0.76
CA GLU A 7 -9.16 14.54 -1.47
C GLU A 7 -8.17 13.84 -0.51
N GLU A 8 -7.94 14.42 0.67
CA GLU A 8 -6.95 14.02 1.66
C GLU A 8 -7.40 12.87 2.59
N ILE A 9 -8.55 12.25 2.34
CA ILE A 9 -9.10 11.20 3.20
C ILE A 9 -9.30 9.89 2.43
N THR A 10 -9.95 8.91 3.07
CA THR A 10 -10.23 7.60 2.47
C THR A 10 -10.88 7.73 1.10
N GLY A 11 -10.33 7.06 0.08
CA GLY A 11 -10.73 7.18 -1.33
C GLY A 11 -12.22 6.93 -1.60
N SER A 12 -12.92 6.16 -0.76
CA SER A 12 -14.37 5.95 -0.86
C SER A 12 -15.20 7.24 -0.65
N PHE A 13 -14.63 8.24 0.03
CA PHE A 13 -15.26 9.54 0.25
C PHE A 13 -14.78 10.62 -0.72
N ASN A 14 -13.79 10.32 -1.58
CA ASN A 14 -13.23 11.28 -2.51
C ASN A 14 -14.28 11.76 -3.52
N GLY A 15 -14.52 13.09 -3.56
CA GLY A 15 -15.52 13.72 -4.40
C GLY A 15 -15.25 13.54 -5.90
N LEU A 16 -13.98 13.45 -6.33
CA LEU A 16 -13.64 13.17 -7.73
C LEU A 16 -14.11 11.78 -8.15
N GLY A 17 -13.98 10.78 -7.28
CA GLY A 17 -14.50 9.43 -7.52
C GLY A 17 -16.03 9.40 -7.62
N ALA A 18 -16.74 10.24 -6.86
CA ALA A 18 -18.18 10.41 -6.99
C ALA A 18 -18.54 11.05 -8.35
N LEU A 19 -17.84 12.11 -8.75
CA LEU A 19 -18.03 12.73 -10.07
C LEU A 19 -17.77 11.75 -11.21
N GLN A 20 -16.74 10.92 -11.10
CA GLN A 20 -16.43 9.92 -12.12
C GLN A 20 -17.56 8.89 -12.29
N ARG A 21 -18.22 8.50 -11.20
CA ARG A 21 -19.33 7.54 -11.27
C ARG A 21 -20.63 8.14 -11.77
N GLU A 22 -20.94 9.38 -11.37
CA GLU A 22 -22.23 10.01 -11.62
C GLU A 22 -22.24 10.90 -12.87
N TYR A 23 -21.13 11.54 -13.17
CA TYR A 23 -21.00 12.54 -14.26
C TYR A 23 -19.65 12.39 -14.99
N PRO A 24 -19.33 11.21 -15.56
CA PRO A 24 -18.03 10.94 -16.20
C PRO A 24 -17.71 11.88 -17.35
N GLU A 25 -18.72 12.45 -18.02
CA GLU A 25 -18.57 13.38 -19.11
C GLU A 25 -17.92 14.72 -18.69
N LEU A 26 -18.05 15.10 -17.40
CA LEU A 26 -17.42 16.31 -16.86
C LEU A 26 -15.90 16.17 -16.67
N LEU A 27 -15.39 14.93 -16.67
CA LEU A 27 -13.98 14.61 -16.49
C LEU A 27 -13.27 14.26 -17.80
N GLN A 28 -13.97 14.37 -18.94
CA GLN A 28 -13.36 14.14 -20.24
C GLN A 28 -12.55 15.33 -20.68
N GLY A 29 -11.31 15.11 -21.13
CA GLY A 29 -10.41 16.12 -21.61
C GLY A 29 -9.15 15.54 -22.22
N ASP A 30 -8.43 16.35 -22.97
CA ASP A 30 -7.17 15.96 -23.62
C ASP A 30 -5.98 16.05 -22.65
N LEU A 31 -6.12 16.83 -21.58
CA LEU A 31 -5.10 17.07 -20.56
C LEU A 31 -5.75 17.37 -19.22
N ALA A 32 -5.21 16.79 -18.15
CA ALA A 32 -5.57 17.12 -16.77
C ALA A 32 -4.39 17.83 -16.08
N ILE A 33 -4.67 18.99 -15.47
CA ILE A 33 -3.72 19.72 -14.64
C ILE A 33 -4.27 19.73 -13.22
N LEU A 34 -3.53 19.12 -12.28
CA LEU A 34 -3.86 19.10 -10.86
C LEU A 34 -3.15 20.24 -10.15
N GLY A 35 -3.87 20.96 -9.30
CA GLY A 35 -3.36 22.12 -8.56
C GLY A 35 -2.67 21.73 -7.26
N GLU A 36 -1.62 20.93 -7.33
CA GLU A 36 -0.86 20.46 -6.17
C GLU A 36 0.22 21.46 -5.72
N PRO A 37 0.60 21.48 -4.43
CA PRO A 37 1.62 22.38 -3.90
C PRO A 37 3.05 21.90 -4.22
N SER A 38 3.41 21.85 -5.49
CA SER A 38 4.71 21.35 -5.99
C SER A 38 5.87 22.36 -5.90
N GLY A 39 5.67 23.51 -5.23
CA GLY A 39 6.70 24.56 -5.14
C GLY A 39 7.00 25.27 -6.47
N GLY A 40 6.06 25.22 -7.42
CA GLY A 40 6.18 25.83 -8.75
C GLY A 40 6.85 24.94 -9.79
N TRP A 41 7.11 23.67 -9.45
CA TRP A 41 7.60 22.68 -10.42
C TRP A 41 6.41 21.95 -11.07
N ILE A 42 6.63 21.52 -12.30
CA ILE A 42 5.69 20.64 -12.99
C ILE A 42 6.10 19.22 -12.68
N GLU A 43 5.19 18.46 -12.06
CA GLU A 43 5.30 17.02 -11.83
C GLU A 43 4.31 16.33 -12.77
N ALA A 44 4.73 15.26 -13.43
CA ALA A 44 3.90 14.56 -14.40
C ALA A 44 3.63 13.13 -13.93
N GLY A 45 2.37 12.69 -14.08
CA GLY A 45 1.90 11.41 -13.59
C GLY A 45 1.85 11.34 -12.07
N CYS A 46 1.55 10.16 -11.54
CA CYS A 46 1.49 9.91 -10.11
C CYS A 46 1.90 8.48 -9.79
N GLN A 47 2.67 8.28 -8.73
CA GLN A 47 2.89 6.94 -8.18
C GLN A 47 1.60 6.38 -7.60
N GLY A 48 1.38 5.10 -7.80
CA GLY A 48 0.36 4.37 -7.05
C GLY A 48 0.76 4.19 -5.60
N THR A 49 -0.21 3.92 -4.75
CA THR A 49 0.02 3.64 -3.33
C THR A 49 -0.72 2.39 -2.90
N MET A 50 -0.08 1.62 -2.03
CA MET A 50 -0.71 0.52 -1.31
C MET A 50 -0.30 0.58 0.15
N ARG A 51 -1.28 0.56 1.06
CA ARG A 51 -1.06 0.30 2.48
C ARG A 51 -1.62 -1.08 2.82
N MET A 52 -0.80 -1.88 3.48
CA MET A 52 -1.16 -3.22 3.90
C MET A 52 -0.79 -3.39 5.37
N ARG A 53 -1.66 -4.03 6.13
CA ARG A 53 -1.35 -4.54 7.46
C ARG A 53 -1.04 -6.02 7.37
N ILE A 54 0.05 -6.41 7.98
CA ILE A 54 0.47 -7.80 8.14
C ILE A 54 0.36 -8.12 9.61
N GLU A 55 -0.44 -9.11 9.96
CA GLU A 55 -0.68 -9.55 11.32
C GLU A 55 0.00 -10.90 11.57
N SER A 56 0.57 -11.04 12.74
CA SER A 56 1.14 -12.31 13.21
C SER A 56 0.37 -12.83 14.40
N HIS A 57 0.19 -14.13 14.40
CA HIS A 57 -0.56 -14.88 15.39
C HIS A 57 0.35 -15.88 16.10
N GLY A 58 0.35 -15.84 17.42
CA GLY A 58 1.16 -16.66 18.27
C GLY A 58 0.37 -17.35 19.39
N LEU A 59 1.03 -17.64 20.50
CA LEU A 59 0.43 -18.24 21.67
C LEU A 59 0.86 -17.48 22.93
N ARG A 60 -0.10 -16.94 23.64
CA ARG A 60 0.13 -16.21 24.90
C ARG A 60 0.65 -17.10 25.99
N ALA A 61 1.68 -16.62 26.70
CA ALA A 61 2.22 -17.30 27.87
C ALA A 61 2.87 -16.29 28.84
N HIS A 62 3.09 -16.71 30.08
CA HIS A 62 3.91 -15.95 31.02
C HIS A 62 5.39 -16.01 30.60
N SER A 63 6.11 -14.89 30.59
CA SER A 63 7.51 -14.82 30.13
C SER A 63 8.47 -15.72 30.92
N ALA A 64 8.17 -16.02 32.20
CA ALA A 64 8.92 -17.00 33.01
C ALA A 64 8.72 -18.46 32.54
N ARG A 65 7.79 -18.71 31.61
CA ARG A 65 7.50 -20.02 30.99
C ARG A 65 7.42 -19.88 29.48
N ALA A 66 8.43 -19.22 28.90
CA ALA A 66 8.46 -18.85 27.48
C ALA A 66 8.27 -20.04 26.53
N TRP A 67 8.68 -21.26 26.95
CA TRP A 67 8.51 -22.49 26.18
C TRP A 67 7.04 -22.93 26.00
N MET A 68 6.09 -22.29 26.69
CA MET A 68 4.66 -22.55 26.57
C MET A 68 3.97 -21.58 25.60
N GLY A 69 4.68 -20.56 25.13
CA GLY A 69 4.16 -19.54 24.22
C GLY A 69 4.84 -19.55 22.87
N ASP A 70 4.21 -18.84 21.93
CA ASP A 70 4.79 -18.49 20.63
C ASP A 70 4.68 -16.96 20.46
N ASN A 71 5.82 -16.30 20.22
CA ASN A 71 5.91 -14.85 20.27
C ASN A 71 5.55 -14.22 18.91
N ALA A 72 4.38 -13.61 18.82
CA ALA A 72 3.90 -12.95 17.62
C ALA A 72 4.81 -11.80 17.14
N ILE A 73 5.45 -11.05 18.06
CA ILE A 73 6.42 -10.01 17.67
C ILE A 73 7.63 -10.63 16.97
N HIS A 74 8.14 -11.77 17.47
CA HIS A 74 9.26 -12.47 16.84
C HIS A 74 8.88 -13.02 15.47
N ALA A 75 7.63 -13.43 15.27
CA ALA A 75 7.14 -13.96 14.00
C ALA A 75 7.15 -12.89 12.87
N LEU A 76 7.10 -11.60 13.19
CA LEU A 76 7.25 -10.50 12.21
C LEU A 76 8.71 -10.29 11.76
N SER A 77 9.70 -10.85 12.45
CA SER A 77 11.11 -10.58 12.15
C SER A 77 11.53 -10.91 10.70
N PRO A 78 11.06 -11.97 10.03
CA PRO A 78 11.37 -12.22 8.62
C PRO A 78 10.84 -11.13 7.68
N VAL A 79 9.65 -10.59 7.95
CA VAL A 79 9.04 -9.51 7.18
C VAL A 79 9.87 -8.24 7.34
N LEU A 80 10.17 -7.85 8.59
CA LEU A 80 11.00 -6.67 8.89
C LEU A 80 12.41 -6.78 8.30
N ALA A 81 13.02 -7.97 8.35
CA ALA A 81 14.34 -8.18 7.77
C ALA A 81 14.35 -8.04 6.24
N LYS A 82 13.28 -8.46 5.55
CA LYS A 82 13.10 -8.27 4.10
C LYS A 82 12.87 -6.81 3.76
N LEU A 83 12.02 -6.11 4.52
CA LEU A 83 11.81 -4.66 4.36
C LEU A 83 13.11 -3.88 4.53
N ALA A 84 13.91 -4.20 5.56
CA ALA A 84 15.17 -3.51 5.82
C ALA A 84 16.25 -3.73 4.74
N ARG A 85 16.12 -4.77 3.92
CA ARG A 85 17.04 -5.10 2.81
C ARG A 85 16.45 -4.78 1.44
N HIS A 86 15.22 -4.30 1.40
CA HIS A 86 14.54 -4.01 0.14
C HIS A 86 15.26 -2.87 -0.57
N GLU A 87 15.63 -3.13 -1.82
CA GLU A 87 16.17 -2.13 -2.74
C GLU A 87 15.06 -1.66 -3.66
N ALA A 88 14.76 -0.37 -3.57
CA ALA A 88 13.73 0.25 -4.37
C ALA A 88 14.17 0.35 -5.84
N ARG A 89 13.23 0.21 -6.75
CA ARG A 89 13.43 0.37 -8.19
C ARG A 89 13.27 1.83 -8.59
N ASP A 90 14.19 2.31 -9.41
CA ASP A 90 14.06 3.57 -10.14
C ASP A 90 13.55 3.29 -11.57
N VAL A 91 12.50 3.98 -12.00
CA VAL A 91 11.86 3.79 -13.31
C VAL A 91 11.77 5.11 -14.05
N ASN A 92 12.27 5.15 -15.29
CA ASN A 92 12.11 6.31 -16.15
C ASN A 92 10.97 6.08 -17.15
N ILE A 93 9.96 6.94 -17.15
CA ILE A 93 8.81 6.91 -18.05
C ILE A 93 8.65 8.30 -18.64
N ASP A 94 8.73 8.45 -19.96
CA ASP A 94 8.63 9.70 -20.68
C ASP A 94 9.58 10.82 -20.15
N GLY A 95 10.77 10.43 -19.66
CA GLY A 95 11.73 11.34 -19.07
C GLY A 95 11.50 11.66 -17.59
N CYS A 96 10.40 11.20 -16.99
CA CYS A 96 10.11 11.34 -15.57
C CYS A 96 10.68 10.17 -14.76
N LEU A 97 11.43 10.47 -13.71
CA LEU A 97 12.03 9.48 -12.82
C LEU A 97 11.09 9.20 -11.64
N TYR A 98 10.58 7.97 -11.57
CA TYR A 98 9.80 7.46 -10.44
C TYR A 98 10.66 6.56 -9.56
N ARG A 99 10.72 6.89 -8.26
CA ARG A 99 11.44 6.11 -7.27
C ARG A 99 10.45 5.34 -6.41
N GLU A 100 10.40 4.03 -6.56
CA GLU A 100 9.55 3.17 -5.74
C GLU A 100 10.03 3.18 -4.28
N GLY A 101 9.14 2.83 -3.35
CA GLY A 101 9.53 2.72 -1.95
C GLY A 101 8.60 1.79 -1.19
N LEU A 102 9.16 0.78 -0.52
CA LEU A 102 8.43 -0.18 0.32
C LEU A 102 8.96 -0.07 1.76
N ASN A 103 8.12 0.43 2.67
CA ASN A 103 8.53 0.75 4.03
C ASN A 103 7.51 0.29 5.07
N ALA A 104 8.00 -0.17 6.24
CA ALA A 104 7.18 -0.24 7.44
C ALA A 104 6.92 1.17 7.96
N VAL A 105 5.66 1.52 8.20
CA VAL A 105 5.25 2.87 8.63
C VAL A 105 4.65 2.89 10.02
N ARG A 106 4.12 1.76 10.50
CA ARG A 106 3.60 1.59 11.86
C ARG A 106 3.74 0.13 12.29
N MET A 107 3.85 -0.11 13.58
CA MET A 107 3.80 -1.46 14.16
C MET A 107 3.30 -1.43 15.60
N SER A 108 2.72 -2.53 16.05
CA SER A 108 2.33 -2.71 17.45
C SER A 108 2.34 -4.20 17.81
N GLY A 109 2.45 -4.47 19.12
CA GLY A 109 2.37 -5.82 19.70
C GLY A 109 2.65 -5.79 21.18
N GLY A 110 2.11 -6.81 21.90
CA GLY A 110 2.30 -7.01 23.33
C GLY A 110 1.30 -6.25 24.19
N VAL A 111 1.01 -6.82 25.35
CA VAL A 111 -0.01 -6.31 26.31
C VAL A 111 0.59 -6.00 27.69
N ALA A 112 1.67 -6.69 28.11
CA ALA A 112 2.35 -6.48 29.39
C ALA A 112 3.79 -6.98 29.34
N GLY A 113 4.68 -6.41 30.16
CA GLY A 113 6.11 -6.71 30.16
C GLY A 113 6.50 -8.14 30.57
N ASN A 114 5.57 -8.90 31.15
CA ASN A 114 5.78 -10.30 31.55
C ASN A 114 4.90 -11.30 30.78
N VAL A 115 4.38 -10.90 29.62
CA VAL A 115 3.51 -11.73 28.76
C VAL A 115 4.16 -11.89 27.40
N ILE A 116 4.30 -13.13 26.92
CA ILE A 116 4.62 -13.45 25.53
C ILE A 116 3.40 -13.06 24.68
N PRO A 117 3.55 -12.12 23.72
CA PRO A 117 2.42 -11.67 22.92
C PRO A 117 1.95 -12.73 21.94
N ASP A 118 0.65 -12.89 21.83
CA ASP A 118 -0.05 -13.75 20.89
C ASP A 118 -0.49 -13.04 19.62
N GLU A 119 -0.42 -11.70 19.62
CA GLU A 119 -0.75 -10.87 18.46
C GLU A 119 0.26 -9.74 18.31
N ALA A 120 0.65 -9.46 17.07
CA ALA A 120 1.41 -8.30 16.68
C ALA A 120 1.11 -7.98 15.21
N TRP A 121 1.33 -6.73 14.80
CA TRP A 121 1.14 -6.33 13.42
C TRP A 121 2.15 -5.26 12.99
N VAL A 122 2.37 -5.20 11.68
CA VAL A 122 3.11 -4.13 10.99
C VAL A 122 2.29 -3.61 9.82
N GLU A 123 2.17 -2.28 9.72
CA GLU A 123 1.63 -1.61 8.53
C GLU A 123 2.80 -1.21 7.63
N ILE A 124 2.66 -1.54 6.36
CA ILE A 124 3.60 -1.16 5.31
C ILE A 124 2.94 -0.19 4.33
N ASN A 125 3.74 0.66 3.73
CA ASN A 125 3.36 1.48 2.58
C ASN A 125 4.28 1.14 1.40
N PHE A 126 3.68 0.89 0.24
CA PHE A 126 4.36 0.72 -1.03
C PHE A 126 3.94 1.83 -1.98
N ARG A 127 4.90 2.61 -2.43
CA ARG A 127 4.77 3.56 -3.54
C ARG A 127 5.36 2.93 -4.78
N PHE A 128 4.54 2.75 -5.81
CA PHE A 128 4.93 2.04 -7.04
C PHE A 128 4.83 2.93 -8.27
N ALA A 129 5.71 2.67 -9.24
CA ALA A 129 5.77 3.44 -10.46
C ALA A 129 4.56 3.16 -11.38
N PRO A 130 4.23 4.09 -12.30
CA PRO A 130 3.07 3.99 -13.19
C PRO A 130 3.05 2.79 -14.15
N ASP A 131 4.17 2.10 -14.31
CA ASP A 131 4.26 0.87 -15.12
C ASP A 131 3.79 -0.40 -14.38
N ARG A 132 3.27 -0.27 -13.15
CA ARG A 132 2.62 -1.34 -12.39
C ARG A 132 1.14 -1.06 -12.21
N SER A 133 0.33 -2.09 -12.39
CA SER A 133 -1.05 -2.14 -11.91
C SER A 133 -1.11 -2.42 -10.40
N GLU A 134 -2.26 -2.19 -9.79
CA GLU A 134 -2.53 -2.52 -8.38
C GLU A 134 -2.33 -4.02 -8.10
N ALA A 135 -2.76 -4.90 -9.01
CA ALA A 135 -2.59 -6.35 -8.88
C ALA A 135 -1.10 -6.76 -8.93
N GLU A 136 -0.32 -6.13 -9.82
CA GLU A 136 1.14 -6.36 -9.90
C GLU A 136 1.86 -5.82 -8.66
N ALA A 137 1.42 -4.70 -8.11
CA ALA A 137 1.94 -4.14 -6.87
C ALA A 137 1.69 -5.08 -5.68
N LEU A 138 0.48 -5.62 -5.54
CA LEU A 138 0.14 -6.62 -4.53
C LEU A 138 0.99 -7.89 -4.68
N SER A 139 1.05 -8.45 -5.88
CA SER A 139 1.85 -9.65 -6.17
C SER A 139 3.33 -9.43 -5.85
N TYR A 140 3.87 -8.26 -6.21
CA TYR A 140 5.26 -7.90 -5.92
C TYR A 140 5.55 -7.84 -4.41
N VAL A 141 4.68 -7.18 -3.64
CA VAL A 141 4.85 -7.06 -2.18
C VAL A 141 4.75 -8.43 -1.53
N CYS A 142 3.73 -9.24 -1.88
CA CYS A 142 3.58 -10.58 -1.33
C CYS A 142 4.80 -11.46 -1.64
N THR A 143 5.29 -11.45 -2.88
CA THR A 143 6.50 -12.19 -3.28
C THR A 143 7.72 -11.71 -2.50
N THR A 144 7.95 -10.41 -2.43
CA THR A 144 9.10 -9.79 -1.76
C THR A 144 9.11 -10.13 -0.28
N LEU A 145 7.98 -10.04 0.39
CA LEU A 145 7.86 -10.29 1.81
C LEU A 145 7.64 -11.78 2.15
N GLY A 146 7.35 -12.63 1.16
CA GLY A 146 7.07 -14.05 1.34
C GLY A 146 5.72 -14.30 1.98
N LEU A 147 4.74 -13.45 1.66
CA LEU A 147 3.35 -13.60 2.05
C LEU A 147 2.62 -14.52 1.05
N SER A 148 1.67 -15.29 1.55
CA SER A 148 0.84 -16.13 0.69
C SER A 148 -0.26 -15.31 0.01
N LEU A 149 -0.63 -15.73 -1.21
CA LEU A 149 -1.83 -15.28 -1.91
C LEU A 149 -2.95 -16.35 -1.86
N GLU A 150 -2.75 -17.45 -1.13
CA GLU A 150 -3.77 -18.47 -0.94
C GLU A 150 -4.86 -17.98 0.01
N GLY A 151 -6.12 -18.21 -0.34
CA GLY A 151 -7.26 -17.84 0.50
C GLY A 151 -7.51 -16.33 0.55
N VAL A 152 -7.09 -15.60 -0.47
CA VAL A 152 -7.40 -14.17 -0.62
C VAL A 152 -8.87 -13.99 -0.94
N THR A 153 -9.52 -13.09 -0.24
CA THR A 153 -10.93 -12.71 -0.42
C THR A 153 -11.01 -11.23 -0.80
N GLU A 154 -11.73 -10.94 -1.86
CA GLU A 154 -12.10 -9.57 -2.22
C GLU A 154 -13.54 -9.32 -1.75
N THR A 155 -13.73 -8.29 -0.95
CA THR A 155 -15.03 -7.88 -0.42
C THR A 155 -15.26 -6.39 -0.67
N SER A 156 -16.47 -5.90 -0.39
CA SER A 156 -16.76 -4.46 -0.39
C SER A 156 -15.92 -3.67 0.64
N GLU A 157 -15.34 -4.36 1.62
CA GLU A 157 -14.51 -3.78 2.68
C GLU A 157 -13.01 -3.78 2.32
N GLY A 158 -12.61 -4.51 1.27
CA GLY A 158 -11.22 -4.57 0.78
C GLY A 158 -10.74 -5.98 0.44
N THR A 159 -9.48 -6.09 0.11
CA THR A 159 -8.77 -7.34 -0.20
C THR A 159 -7.99 -7.80 1.01
N ARG A 160 -8.19 -9.05 1.45
CA ARG A 160 -7.50 -9.63 2.60
C ARG A 160 -7.25 -11.12 2.43
N GLN A 161 -6.30 -11.63 3.20
CA GLN A 161 -6.04 -13.05 3.36
C GLN A 161 -6.45 -13.48 4.77
N ASP A 162 -7.54 -14.23 4.88
CA ASP A 162 -8.07 -14.72 6.16
C ASP A 162 -7.40 -16.05 6.62
N THR A 163 -6.78 -16.78 5.70
CA THR A 163 -6.08 -18.02 6.03
C THR A 163 -4.72 -17.73 6.63
N ILE A 164 -4.48 -18.18 7.86
CA ILE A 164 -3.18 -18.07 8.52
C ILE A 164 -2.17 -18.97 7.78
N VAL A 165 -1.16 -18.36 7.16
CA VAL A 165 -0.06 -19.07 6.51
C VAL A 165 1.25 -18.66 7.18
N ASN A 166 1.99 -19.62 7.69
CA ASN A 166 3.22 -19.39 8.46
C ASN A 166 3.02 -18.45 9.67
N GLY A 167 1.85 -18.49 10.31
CA GLY A 167 1.51 -17.61 11.43
C GLY A 167 1.14 -16.19 11.05
N LEU A 168 1.00 -15.88 9.76
CA LEU A 168 0.70 -14.54 9.24
C LEU A 168 -0.63 -14.49 8.51
N THR A 169 -1.30 -13.36 8.62
CA THR A 169 -2.41 -12.91 7.75
C THR A 169 -2.11 -11.50 7.27
N TRP A 170 -2.87 -11.00 6.29
CA TRP A 170 -2.73 -9.62 5.85
C TRP A 170 -4.04 -9.05 5.27
N GLU A 171 -4.15 -7.74 5.31
CA GLU A 171 -5.25 -6.98 4.70
C GLU A 171 -4.74 -5.72 4.00
N ILE A 172 -5.39 -5.35 2.90
CA ILE A 172 -5.18 -4.06 2.25
C ILE A 172 -6.00 -3.00 2.99
N LEU A 173 -5.32 -1.99 3.52
CA LEU A 173 -5.95 -0.85 4.20
C LEU A 173 -6.33 0.26 3.24
N ASP A 174 -5.55 0.39 2.14
CA ASP A 174 -5.73 1.43 1.13
C ASP A 174 -4.99 1.03 -0.14
N MET A 175 -5.58 1.32 -1.29
CA MET A 175 -5.02 1.05 -2.60
C MET A 175 -5.48 2.12 -3.58
N SER A 176 -4.52 2.73 -4.28
CA SER A 176 -4.81 3.69 -5.34
C SER A 176 -3.90 3.45 -6.52
N ALA A 177 -4.49 3.44 -7.71
CA ALA A 177 -3.78 3.26 -8.96
C ALA A 177 -2.78 4.39 -9.19
N SER A 178 -1.73 4.07 -9.94
CA SER A 178 -0.79 5.05 -10.49
C SER A 178 -1.37 5.74 -11.73
N ALA A 179 -0.78 6.86 -12.12
CA ALA A 179 -1.11 7.56 -13.36
C ALA A 179 0.14 7.79 -14.21
N MET A 180 0.08 7.40 -15.47
CA MET A 180 1.14 7.65 -16.44
C MET A 180 1.37 9.16 -16.63
N PRO A 181 2.61 9.62 -16.89
CA PRO A 181 2.91 11.03 -17.09
C PRO A 181 2.20 11.65 -18.29
N GLY A 182 1.93 10.86 -19.34
CA GLY A 182 1.19 11.30 -20.52
C GLY A 182 1.91 12.38 -21.35
N LEU A 183 3.21 12.61 -21.16
CA LEU A 183 3.96 13.66 -21.84
C LEU A 183 4.17 13.38 -23.34
N SER A 184 3.99 12.14 -23.78
CA SER A 184 3.98 11.75 -25.20
C SER A 184 2.63 11.97 -25.89
N ALA A 185 1.57 12.35 -25.16
CA ALA A 185 0.27 12.62 -25.73
C ALA A 185 0.28 13.88 -26.61
N PRO A 186 -0.47 13.93 -27.75
CA PRO A 186 -0.49 15.09 -28.64
C PRO A 186 -0.81 16.42 -27.94
N ALA A 187 -1.67 16.41 -26.93
CA ALA A 187 -2.04 17.60 -26.16
C ALA A 187 -0.91 18.12 -25.22
N ALA A 188 0.09 17.30 -24.94
CA ALA A 188 1.24 17.66 -24.10
C ALA A 188 2.45 18.12 -24.92
N ILE A 189 2.42 17.96 -26.26
CA ILE A 189 3.51 18.36 -27.16
C ILE A 189 3.22 19.77 -27.70
N PRO A 190 4.13 20.77 -27.54
CA PRO A 190 3.94 22.13 -28.03
C PRO A 190 3.91 22.22 -29.54
#